data_0b3e00ddfbbcf8b33937dc4845a75ee4
#
_entry.id   0b3e00ddfbbcf8b33937dc4845a75ee4
#
_cell.length_a   1.000
_cell.length_b   1.000
_cell.length_c   1.000
_cell.angle_alpha   90.00
_cell.angle_beta   90.00
_cell.angle_gamma   90.00
#
_symmetry.space_group_name_H-M   'P 1'
#
loop_
_entity.id
_entity.type
_entity.pdbx_description
1 polymer ?
#
loop_
_entity_poly.entity_id
_entity_poly.type
_entity_poly.pdbx_seq_one_letter_code
_entity_poly.pdbx_strand_id
1 'polypeptide(L)'
;ELERLYKSSTFLSKYEYLNNSYDVSKVDAQLILNHYKSNIKKYSNSSTTNFLNINTLKNELIYLIFISIHQNLISQSNGSRLWSVLCKNILSKIININLYRSFNNSLKKYYFILGMGKIGVRDLNFASDIDIIIFYDSKNSPISLQDFNKSIKKTISDISNISETFFHKIDLRLRPDFGDSLIISDMDQAINYYTSVGRNWERLAFHRSSFLCGDIQKYFSFKEAIKSFLFRRTFDYYAIDEIKKLFASSNTEQKLDIKNSYGFIRSCENIIHFNQLLWSGKINSLKESNIHKLLINLKKHENIIPKNDLKNITEAYYYFRKIENYLHIKKNTFQNIIDSNETVSYTHLRAHETAYY
;
A
#
# COMPACT_ATOMS: atom_id res chain seq x y z
N GLU A 1 26.21 -4.36 13.39
CA GLU A 1 24.73 -4.28 13.56
C GLU A 1 24.03 -5.25 12.59
N LEU A 2 24.36 -5.25 11.30
CA LEU A 2 23.84 -6.21 10.31
C LEU A 2 24.07 -7.66 10.73
N GLU A 3 25.26 -8.03 11.20
CA GLU A 3 25.57 -9.38 11.68
C GLU A 3 24.67 -9.80 12.86
N ARG A 4 24.37 -8.88 13.78
CA ARG A 4 23.42 -9.15 14.87
C ARG A 4 22.00 -9.34 14.36
N LEU A 5 21.61 -8.58 13.35
CA LEU A 5 20.32 -8.72 12.66
C LEU A 5 20.19 -10.07 11.94
N TYR A 6 21.21 -10.50 11.21
CA TYR A 6 21.22 -11.83 10.57
C TYR A 6 21.05 -12.95 11.60
N LYS A 7 21.75 -12.89 12.73
CA LYS A 7 21.62 -13.87 13.81
C LYS A 7 20.26 -13.87 14.50
N SER A 8 19.55 -12.73 14.51
CA SER A 8 18.26 -12.60 15.19
C SER A 8 17.04 -12.72 14.28
N SER A 9 17.22 -12.73 12.95
CA SER A 9 16.12 -12.81 11.97
C SER A 9 16.25 -14.04 11.09
N THR A 10 15.35 -14.99 11.27
CA THR A 10 15.26 -16.18 10.41
C THR A 10 14.99 -15.82 8.94
N PHE A 11 14.32 -14.69 8.70
CA PHE A 11 14.09 -14.19 7.35
C PHE A 11 15.40 -13.75 6.68
N LEU A 12 16.21 -12.93 7.34
CA LEU A 12 17.45 -12.41 6.76
C LEU A 12 18.45 -13.53 6.52
N SER A 13 18.62 -14.47 7.45
CA SER A 13 19.54 -15.60 7.27
C SER A 13 19.14 -16.50 6.10
N LYS A 14 17.84 -16.69 5.84
CA LYS A 14 17.34 -17.49 4.71
C LYS A 14 17.72 -16.90 3.34
N TYR A 15 17.83 -15.57 3.22
CA TYR A 15 18.11 -14.88 1.96
C TYR A 15 19.53 -14.31 1.88
N GLU A 16 20.39 -14.63 2.85
CA GLU A 16 21.80 -14.20 2.89
C GLU A 16 22.62 -14.65 1.68
N TYR A 17 22.21 -15.74 1.01
CA TYR A 17 22.85 -16.21 -0.21
C TYR A 17 22.90 -15.16 -1.33
N LEU A 18 22.01 -14.16 -1.30
CA LEU A 18 22.04 -13.05 -2.25
C LEU A 18 23.27 -12.17 -2.10
N ASN A 19 23.93 -12.18 -0.93
CA ASN A 19 25.21 -11.47 -0.72
C ASN A 19 26.32 -12.04 -1.57
N ASN A 20 26.23 -13.33 -1.96
CA ASN A 20 27.17 -13.95 -2.90
C ASN A 20 26.91 -13.52 -4.35
N SER A 21 25.69 -13.09 -4.66
CA SER A 21 25.28 -12.69 -6.00
C SER A 21 25.36 -11.18 -6.21
N TYR A 22 25.32 -10.40 -5.12
CA TYR A 22 25.31 -8.94 -5.15
C TYR A 22 26.22 -8.37 -4.06
N ASP A 23 27.04 -7.37 -4.46
CA ASP A 23 27.73 -6.53 -3.47
C ASP A 23 26.68 -5.68 -2.74
N VAL A 24 26.35 -6.10 -1.52
CA VAL A 24 25.29 -5.44 -0.71
C VAL A 24 25.57 -3.95 -0.46
N SER A 25 26.82 -3.51 -0.52
CA SER A 25 27.20 -2.09 -0.41
C SER A 25 26.83 -1.24 -1.63
N LYS A 26 26.35 -1.87 -2.71
CA LYS A 26 26.00 -1.23 -4.00
C LYS A 26 24.59 -1.53 -4.47
N VAL A 27 23.76 -2.15 -3.64
CA VAL A 27 22.39 -2.53 -4.02
C VAL A 27 21.48 -1.30 -4.06
N ASP A 28 21.42 -0.65 -5.19
CA ASP A 28 20.54 0.48 -5.46
C ASP A 28 19.17 0.06 -6.04
N ALA A 29 18.30 1.04 -6.29
CA ALA A 29 16.98 0.80 -6.85
C ALA A 29 17.04 0.18 -8.26
N GLN A 30 18.07 0.49 -9.07
CA GLN A 30 18.21 -0.02 -10.43
C GLN A 30 18.57 -1.52 -10.43
N LEU A 31 19.46 -1.91 -9.52
CA LEU A 31 19.83 -3.33 -9.35
C LEU A 31 18.63 -4.16 -8.92
N ILE A 32 17.83 -3.67 -7.96
CA ILE A 32 16.60 -4.33 -7.50
C ILE A 32 15.59 -4.48 -8.65
N LEU A 33 15.41 -3.45 -9.47
CA LEU A 33 14.54 -3.51 -10.65
C LEU A 33 15.05 -4.51 -11.70
N ASN A 34 16.35 -4.62 -11.89
CA ASN A 34 16.95 -5.57 -12.81
C ASN A 34 16.76 -7.01 -12.30
N HIS A 35 16.97 -7.24 -11.00
CA HIS A 35 16.68 -8.53 -10.37
C HIS A 35 15.21 -8.94 -10.58
N TYR A 36 14.27 -8.03 -10.35
CA TYR A 36 12.84 -8.26 -10.63
C TYR A 36 12.61 -8.62 -12.11
N LYS A 37 13.11 -7.81 -13.06
CA LYS A 37 12.85 -7.99 -14.49
C LYS A 37 13.41 -9.32 -15.02
N SER A 38 14.60 -9.74 -14.57
CA SER A 38 15.23 -10.98 -14.99
C SER A 38 14.50 -12.22 -14.48
N ASN A 39 14.00 -12.18 -13.24
CA ASN A 39 13.37 -13.32 -12.61
C ASN A 39 11.86 -13.43 -12.92
N ILE A 40 11.13 -12.33 -12.99
CA ILE A 40 9.68 -12.37 -13.26
C ILE A 40 9.34 -12.97 -14.62
N LYS A 41 10.22 -12.85 -15.63
CA LYS A 41 10.06 -13.47 -16.94
C LYS A 41 10.16 -14.99 -16.86
N LYS A 42 11.08 -15.53 -16.07
CA LYS A 42 11.26 -16.99 -15.88
C LYS A 42 9.99 -17.64 -15.34
N TYR A 43 9.28 -16.93 -14.42
CA TYR A 43 8.09 -17.45 -13.76
C TYR A 43 6.80 -17.28 -14.55
N SER A 44 6.83 -16.49 -15.64
CA SER A 44 5.65 -16.23 -16.47
C SER A 44 5.52 -17.18 -17.66
N ASN A 45 6.58 -17.87 -18.04
CA ASN A 45 6.61 -18.70 -19.25
C ASN A 45 6.28 -20.17 -18.97
N SER A 46 6.07 -20.57 -17.72
CA SER A 46 5.63 -21.91 -17.38
C SER A 46 4.11 -22.04 -17.49
N SER A 47 3.62 -23.06 -18.14
CA SER A 47 2.20 -23.40 -18.26
C SER A 47 1.51 -23.61 -16.90
N THR A 48 2.27 -23.85 -15.85
CA THR A 48 1.87 -23.84 -14.44
C THR A 48 2.58 -22.65 -13.79
N THR A 49 1.82 -21.66 -13.32
CA THR A 49 2.38 -20.60 -12.45
C THR A 49 2.96 -21.29 -11.24
N ASN A 50 4.27 -21.37 -11.18
CA ASN A 50 4.94 -21.91 -9.99
C ASN A 50 4.90 -20.78 -8.94
N PHE A 51 3.83 -20.79 -8.14
CA PHE A 51 3.59 -19.80 -7.09
C PHE A 51 4.73 -19.77 -6.05
N LEU A 52 5.40 -20.90 -5.82
CA LEU A 52 6.60 -20.99 -4.98
C LEU A 52 7.70 -20.04 -5.48
N ASN A 53 7.94 -19.99 -6.79
CA ASN A 53 8.94 -19.13 -7.38
C ASN A 53 8.59 -17.65 -7.28
N ILE A 54 7.29 -17.30 -7.38
CA ILE A 54 6.84 -15.91 -7.18
C ILE A 54 7.01 -15.50 -5.71
N ASN A 55 6.75 -16.39 -4.77
CA ASN A 55 6.98 -16.13 -3.35
C ASN A 55 8.47 -15.95 -3.04
N THR A 56 9.34 -16.77 -3.61
CA THR A 56 10.78 -16.63 -3.49
C THR A 56 11.24 -15.28 -4.03
N LEU A 57 10.86 -14.91 -5.25
CA LEU A 57 11.19 -13.62 -5.85
C LEU A 57 10.71 -12.45 -4.99
N LYS A 58 9.49 -12.52 -4.46
CA LYS A 58 8.94 -11.49 -3.56
C LYS A 58 9.84 -11.29 -2.33
N ASN A 59 10.23 -12.40 -1.69
CA ASN A 59 11.05 -12.36 -0.49
C ASN A 59 12.48 -11.88 -0.78
N GLU A 60 13.06 -12.26 -1.91
CA GLU A 60 14.34 -11.73 -2.38
C GLU A 60 14.29 -10.20 -2.57
N LEU A 61 13.20 -9.69 -3.17
CA LEU A 61 13.01 -8.26 -3.35
C LEU A 61 12.86 -7.52 -2.01
N ILE A 62 12.12 -8.09 -1.06
CA ILE A 62 11.99 -7.54 0.30
C ILE A 62 13.37 -7.48 0.96
N TYR A 63 14.14 -8.57 0.88
CA TYR A 63 15.50 -8.62 1.42
C TYR A 63 16.39 -7.52 0.83
N LEU A 64 16.46 -7.42 -0.50
CA LEU A 64 17.31 -6.43 -1.18
C LEU A 64 16.89 -4.99 -0.83
N ILE A 65 15.59 -4.70 -0.79
CA ILE A 65 15.08 -3.36 -0.41
C ILE A 65 15.43 -3.06 1.05
N PHE A 66 15.22 -4.02 1.96
CA PHE A 66 15.52 -3.83 3.38
C PHE A 66 16.99 -3.52 3.61
N ILE A 67 17.89 -4.31 3.03
CA ILE A 67 19.34 -4.10 3.15
C ILE A 67 19.75 -2.73 2.59
N SER A 68 19.21 -2.35 1.42
CA SER A 68 19.48 -1.04 0.80
C SER A 68 19.04 0.15 1.67
N ILE A 69 17.88 0.03 2.33
CA ILE A 69 17.40 1.05 3.28
C ILE A 69 18.29 1.08 4.52
N HIS A 70 18.64 -0.10 5.06
CA HIS A 70 19.44 -0.21 6.28
C HIS A 70 20.85 0.37 6.09
N GLN A 71 21.45 0.18 4.91
CA GLN A 71 22.74 0.75 4.55
C GLN A 71 22.68 2.18 4.02
N ASN A 72 21.50 2.83 4.06
CA ASN A 72 21.26 4.19 3.54
C ASN A 72 21.60 4.38 2.04
N LEU A 73 21.61 3.30 1.25
CA LEU A 73 21.78 3.38 -0.21
C LEU A 73 20.52 3.92 -0.90
N ILE A 74 19.36 3.64 -0.33
CA ILE A 74 18.08 4.24 -0.71
C ILE A 74 17.36 4.76 0.54
N SER A 75 16.64 5.86 0.39
CA SER A 75 15.82 6.38 1.50
C SER A 75 14.62 5.46 1.79
N GLN A 76 14.09 5.52 3.03
CA GLN A 76 12.87 4.79 3.41
C GLN A 76 11.71 5.06 2.44
N SER A 77 11.50 6.32 2.04
CA SER A 77 10.45 6.71 1.09
C SER A 77 10.64 6.08 -0.29
N ASN A 78 11.86 6.01 -0.79
CA ASN A 78 12.18 5.37 -2.07
C ASN A 78 12.00 3.85 -1.99
N GLY A 79 12.39 3.23 -0.89
CA GLY A 79 12.20 1.80 -0.65
C GLY A 79 10.73 1.40 -0.59
N SER A 80 9.91 2.12 0.18
CA SER A 80 8.46 1.87 0.25
C SER A 80 7.76 2.07 -1.09
N ARG A 81 8.16 3.11 -1.84
CA ARG A 81 7.64 3.36 -3.19
C ARG A 81 8.03 2.24 -4.16
N LEU A 82 9.28 1.83 -4.14
CA LEU A 82 9.79 0.73 -4.97
C LEU A 82 9.05 -0.56 -4.67
N TRP A 83 8.92 -0.92 -3.38
CA TRP A 83 8.15 -2.08 -2.95
C TRP A 83 6.70 -2.03 -3.42
N SER A 84 6.02 -0.88 -3.28
CA SER A 84 4.64 -0.71 -3.73
C SER A 84 4.49 -0.96 -5.24
N VAL A 85 5.43 -0.48 -6.05
CA VAL A 85 5.43 -0.69 -7.51
C VAL A 85 5.67 -2.16 -7.86
N LEU A 86 6.64 -2.80 -7.22
CA LEU A 86 6.96 -4.21 -7.45
C LEU A 86 5.80 -5.12 -7.02
N CYS A 87 5.22 -4.88 -5.85
CA CYS A 87 4.06 -5.62 -5.35
C CYS A 87 2.86 -5.47 -6.30
N LYS A 88 2.55 -4.24 -6.73
CA LYS A 88 1.51 -3.99 -7.74
C LYS A 88 1.75 -4.79 -9.02
N ASN A 89 2.97 -4.81 -9.53
CA ASN A 89 3.30 -5.52 -10.76
C ASN A 89 3.16 -7.04 -10.60
N ILE A 90 3.59 -7.58 -9.48
CA ILE A 90 3.43 -9.01 -9.15
C ILE A 90 1.93 -9.37 -9.09
N LEU A 91 1.14 -8.61 -8.32
CA LEU A 91 -0.30 -8.83 -8.20
C LEU A 91 -1.02 -8.71 -9.54
N SER A 92 -0.74 -7.67 -10.30
CA SER A 92 -1.31 -7.48 -11.65
C SER A 92 -1.02 -8.67 -12.55
N LYS A 93 0.19 -9.21 -12.48
CA LYS A 93 0.59 -10.37 -13.27
C LYS A 93 -0.17 -11.64 -12.87
N ILE A 94 -0.28 -11.91 -11.57
CA ILE A 94 -1.03 -13.08 -11.06
C ILE A 94 -2.51 -12.99 -11.47
N ILE A 95 -3.13 -11.83 -11.27
CA ILE A 95 -4.52 -11.58 -11.63
C ILE A 95 -4.74 -11.79 -13.15
N ASN A 96 -3.89 -11.19 -13.97
CA ASN A 96 -3.99 -11.31 -15.43
C ASN A 96 -3.84 -12.76 -15.90
N ILE A 97 -2.89 -13.53 -15.33
CA ILE A 97 -2.70 -14.95 -15.69
C ILE A 97 -3.93 -15.77 -15.32
N ASN A 98 -4.49 -15.59 -14.14
CA ASN A 98 -5.65 -16.37 -13.68
C ASN A 98 -6.92 -16.02 -14.47
N LEU A 99 -7.15 -14.74 -14.76
CA LEU A 99 -8.29 -14.32 -15.58
C LEU A 99 -8.13 -14.75 -17.04
N TYR A 100 -6.89 -14.70 -17.58
CA TYR A 100 -6.62 -15.23 -18.93
C TYR A 100 -6.93 -16.74 -19.04
N ARG A 101 -6.57 -17.52 -18.03
CA ARG A 101 -6.90 -18.96 -17.99
C ARG A 101 -8.40 -19.23 -17.94
N SER A 102 -9.14 -18.36 -17.26
CA SER A 102 -10.59 -18.52 -17.12
C SER A 102 -11.38 -18.04 -18.34
N PHE A 103 -10.92 -16.97 -19.03
CA PHE A 103 -11.75 -16.24 -19.99
C PHE A 103 -11.00 -15.73 -21.23
N ASN A 104 -9.72 -16.09 -21.42
CA ASN A 104 -8.86 -15.48 -22.43
C ASN A 104 -8.69 -13.96 -22.25
N ASN A 105 -8.13 -13.27 -23.22
CA ASN A 105 -7.86 -11.82 -23.13
C ASN A 105 -9.13 -10.93 -23.21
N SER A 106 -10.29 -11.50 -23.45
CA SER A 106 -11.51 -10.74 -23.74
C SER A 106 -12.02 -9.88 -22.58
N LEU A 107 -11.70 -10.25 -21.32
CA LEU A 107 -12.25 -9.57 -20.17
C LEU A 107 -11.50 -8.34 -19.67
N LYS A 108 -10.24 -8.13 -20.10
CA LYS A 108 -9.42 -7.03 -19.56
C LYS A 108 -10.08 -5.66 -19.71
N LYS A 109 -10.87 -5.46 -20.73
CA LYS A 109 -11.58 -4.20 -21.04
C LYS A 109 -12.86 -3.96 -20.21
N TYR A 110 -13.28 -4.93 -19.38
CA TYR A 110 -14.53 -4.84 -18.63
C TYR A 110 -14.34 -4.69 -17.12
N TYR A 111 -13.12 -4.66 -16.63
CA TYR A 111 -12.87 -4.47 -15.20
C TYR A 111 -11.68 -3.57 -14.94
N PHE A 112 -11.62 -3.01 -13.76
CA PHE A 112 -10.41 -2.45 -13.18
C PHE A 112 -10.36 -2.70 -11.68
N ILE A 113 -9.16 -2.67 -11.14
CA ILE A 113 -8.90 -2.88 -9.71
C ILE A 113 -8.18 -1.64 -9.17
N LEU A 114 -8.67 -1.15 -8.04
CA LEU A 114 -8.01 -0.13 -7.24
C LEU A 114 -7.21 -0.77 -6.12
N GLY A 115 -5.98 -0.33 -5.95
CA GLY A 115 -5.25 -0.48 -4.70
C GLY A 115 -5.66 0.65 -3.77
N MET A 116 -6.02 0.31 -2.55
CA MET A 116 -6.46 1.24 -1.51
C MET A 116 -5.41 1.35 -0.40
N GLY A 117 -5.58 2.27 0.53
CA GLY A 117 -4.70 2.37 1.69
C GLY A 117 -3.21 2.49 1.31
N LYS A 118 -2.34 1.71 1.95
CA LYS A 118 -0.88 1.80 1.78
C LYS A 118 -0.39 1.49 0.35
N ILE A 119 -0.99 0.51 -0.33
CA ILE A 119 -0.65 0.24 -1.73
C ILE A 119 -1.15 1.36 -2.64
N GLY A 120 -2.31 1.94 -2.33
CA GLY A 120 -2.88 3.06 -3.07
C GLY A 120 -2.04 4.32 -3.00
N VAL A 121 -1.51 4.66 -1.83
CA VAL A 121 -0.62 5.83 -1.63
C VAL A 121 0.84 5.57 -2.00
N ARG A 122 1.18 4.36 -2.44
CA ARG A 122 2.53 3.91 -2.80
C ARG A 122 3.53 3.97 -1.65
N ASP A 123 3.05 3.61 -0.46
CA ASP A 123 3.87 3.52 0.73
C ASP A 123 3.61 2.21 1.49
N LEU A 124 3.66 1.09 0.75
CA LEU A 124 3.48 -0.23 1.29
C LEU A 124 4.69 -0.61 2.17
N ASN A 125 4.43 -1.13 3.36
CA ASN A 125 5.44 -1.76 4.18
C ASN A 125 5.55 -3.27 3.87
N PHE A 126 6.53 -3.95 4.47
CA PHE A 126 6.78 -5.36 4.16
C PHE A 126 5.69 -6.31 4.68
N ALA A 127 4.90 -5.91 5.65
CA ALA A 127 3.87 -6.73 6.29
C ALA A 127 2.53 -6.00 6.43
N SER A 128 1.99 -5.47 5.33
CA SER A 128 0.65 -4.83 5.30
C SER A 128 -0.33 -5.68 4.51
N ASP A 129 -1.60 -5.66 4.91
CA ASP A 129 -2.67 -6.15 4.07
C ASP A 129 -2.73 -5.35 2.76
N ILE A 130 -3.18 -5.98 1.72
CA ILE A 130 -3.42 -5.38 0.41
C ILE A 130 -4.91 -5.08 0.30
N ASP A 131 -5.26 -3.83 0.60
CA ASP A 131 -6.63 -3.35 0.44
C ASP A 131 -6.92 -3.12 -1.04
N ILE A 132 -7.95 -3.76 -1.59
CA ILE A 132 -8.37 -3.56 -2.98
C ILE A 132 -9.89 -3.44 -3.12
N ILE A 133 -10.30 -2.73 -4.17
CA ILE A 133 -11.69 -2.75 -4.67
C ILE A 133 -11.66 -3.16 -6.13
N ILE A 134 -12.54 -4.08 -6.51
CA ILE A 134 -12.65 -4.61 -7.87
C ILE A 134 -13.96 -4.12 -8.47
N PHE A 135 -13.87 -3.37 -9.55
CA PHE A 135 -15.01 -2.86 -10.30
C PHE A 135 -15.17 -3.61 -11.61
N TYR A 136 -16.39 -3.95 -11.95
CA TYR A 136 -16.75 -4.71 -13.13
C TYR A 136 -17.90 -4.06 -13.90
N ASP A 137 -17.75 -3.91 -15.20
CA ASP A 137 -18.77 -3.40 -16.10
C ASP A 137 -19.64 -4.57 -16.58
N SER A 138 -20.59 -4.97 -15.76
CA SER A 138 -21.48 -6.11 -16.06
C SER A 138 -22.38 -5.84 -17.25
N LYS A 139 -22.77 -4.60 -17.48
CA LYS A 139 -23.68 -4.17 -18.55
C LYS A 139 -23.10 -4.41 -19.95
N ASN A 140 -21.80 -4.17 -20.12
CA ASN A 140 -21.16 -4.27 -21.43
C ASN A 140 -20.36 -5.56 -21.60
N SER A 141 -20.21 -6.36 -20.55
CA SER A 141 -19.43 -7.59 -20.57
C SER A 141 -20.25 -8.79 -21.10
N PRO A 142 -19.62 -9.70 -21.86
CA PRO A 142 -20.25 -10.94 -22.27
C PRO A 142 -20.35 -11.99 -21.16
N ILE A 143 -19.73 -11.74 -20.00
CA ILE A 143 -19.69 -12.66 -18.84
C ILE A 143 -20.55 -12.08 -17.73
N SER A 144 -21.31 -12.93 -17.05
CA SER A 144 -22.14 -12.51 -15.91
C SER A 144 -21.30 -12.02 -14.73
N LEU A 145 -21.88 -11.13 -13.91
CA LEU A 145 -21.26 -10.64 -12.67
C LEU A 145 -20.89 -11.80 -11.75
N GLN A 146 -21.74 -12.83 -11.66
CA GLN A 146 -21.56 -14.01 -10.82
C GLN A 146 -20.38 -14.88 -11.29
N ASP A 147 -20.25 -15.13 -12.59
CA ASP A 147 -19.13 -15.92 -13.14
C ASP A 147 -17.80 -15.19 -12.99
N PHE A 148 -17.78 -13.88 -13.21
CA PHE A 148 -16.60 -13.07 -12.97
C PHE A 148 -16.23 -13.09 -11.47
N ASN A 149 -17.20 -12.93 -10.58
CA ASN A 149 -16.99 -13.00 -9.13
C ASN A 149 -16.40 -14.36 -8.70
N LYS A 150 -16.89 -15.47 -9.27
CA LYS A 150 -16.34 -16.82 -9.00
C LYS A 150 -14.87 -16.92 -9.39
N SER A 151 -14.49 -16.40 -10.55
CA SER A 151 -13.08 -16.39 -11.00
C SER A 151 -12.20 -15.52 -10.15
N ILE A 152 -12.69 -14.37 -9.71
CA ILE A 152 -11.97 -13.49 -8.78
C ILE A 152 -11.79 -14.16 -7.42
N LYS A 153 -12.82 -14.83 -6.87
CA LYS A 153 -12.69 -15.60 -5.62
C LYS A 153 -11.58 -16.66 -5.72
N LYS A 154 -11.52 -17.39 -6.84
CA LYS A 154 -10.45 -18.35 -7.10
C LYS A 154 -9.07 -17.65 -7.16
N THR A 155 -8.97 -16.55 -7.87
CA THR A 155 -7.72 -15.79 -8.00
C THR A 155 -7.22 -15.30 -6.63
N ILE A 156 -8.11 -14.81 -5.76
CA ILE A 156 -7.75 -14.36 -4.41
C ILE A 156 -7.31 -15.56 -3.54
N SER A 157 -8.01 -16.69 -3.64
CA SER A 157 -7.59 -17.93 -2.97
C SER A 157 -6.18 -18.36 -3.42
N ASP A 158 -5.90 -18.32 -4.71
CA ASP A 158 -4.57 -18.65 -5.26
C ASP A 158 -3.49 -17.69 -4.73
N ILE A 159 -3.79 -16.39 -4.65
CA ILE A 159 -2.87 -15.39 -4.05
C ILE A 159 -2.65 -15.70 -2.57
N SER A 160 -3.69 -16.04 -1.83
CA SER A 160 -3.60 -16.37 -0.40
C SER A 160 -2.76 -17.61 -0.14
N ASN A 161 -2.82 -18.61 -1.04
CA ASN A 161 -2.03 -19.84 -0.95
C ASN A 161 -0.53 -19.63 -1.25
N ILE A 162 -0.14 -18.49 -1.87
CA ILE A 162 1.27 -18.14 -2.09
C ILE A 162 1.93 -17.68 -0.78
N SER A 163 1.16 -17.30 0.23
CA SER A 163 1.62 -16.47 1.32
C SER A 163 1.90 -17.25 2.60
N GLU A 164 3.08 -17.86 2.70
CA GLU A 164 3.49 -18.41 4.00
C GLU A 164 4.13 -17.38 4.96
N THR A 165 4.62 -16.23 4.50
CA THR A 165 5.38 -15.34 5.40
C THR A 165 5.14 -13.83 5.30
N PHE A 166 5.04 -13.21 4.16
CA PHE A 166 4.92 -11.74 4.05
C PHE A 166 3.94 -11.30 2.96
N PHE A 167 3.25 -12.22 2.33
CA PHE A 167 2.19 -11.81 1.45
C PHE A 167 0.93 -11.61 2.28
N HIS A 168 0.49 -10.51 2.13
CA HIS A 168 -0.57 -9.79 2.73
C HIS A 168 -1.89 -10.45 2.34
N LYS A 169 -2.71 -10.64 3.31
CA LYS A 169 -4.11 -10.93 3.10
C LYS A 169 -4.70 -9.88 2.17
N ILE A 170 -5.37 -10.30 1.12
CA ILE A 170 -6.17 -9.40 0.31
C ILE A 170 -7.38 -8.97 1.13
N ASP A 171 -7.51 -7.67 1.37
CA ASP A 171 -8.61 -7.07 2.10
C ASP A 171 -9.60 -6.39 1.14
N LEU A 172 -10.84 -6.82 1.19
CA LEU A 172 -11.94 -6.36 0.32
C LEU A 172 -13.00 -5.56 1.08
N ARG A 173 -12.77 -5.25 2.36
CA ARG A 173 -13.78 -4.62 3.23
C ARG A 173 -14.10 -3.18 2.85
N LEU A 174 -13.24 -2.51 2.08
CA LEU A 174 -13.43 -1.13 1.62
C LEU A 174 -14.39 -1.00 0.43
N ARG A 175 -14.84 -2.12 -0.16
CA ARG A 175 -15.84 -2.08 -1.23
C ARG A 175 -17.18 -1.57 -0.72
N PRO A 176 -18.03 -0.97 -1.58
CA PRO A 176 -19.41 -0.67 -1.22
C PRO A 176 -20.12 -1.96 -0.79
N ASP A 177 -20.88 -1.85 0.30
CA ASP A 177 -21.69 -2.97 0.76
C ASP A 177 -23.11 -2.80 0.20
N PHE A 178 -23.45 -3.64 -0.75
CA PHE A 178 -24.79 -3.69 -1.35
C PHE A 178 -25.70 -4.74 -0.72
N GLY A 179 -25.27 -5.36 0.40
CA GLY A 179 -26.00 -6.45 1.06
C GLY A 179 -25.94 -7.78 0.33
N ASP A 180 -25.10 -7.90 -0.70
CA ASP A 180 -24.87 -9.13 -1.45
C ASP A 180 -23.59 -9.87 -0.99
N SER A 181 -23.43 -11.12 -1.41
CA SER A 181 -22.25 -11.94 -1.10
C SER A 181 -21.10 -11.77 -2.10
N LEU A 182 -21.19 -10.78 -2.99
CA LEU A 182 -20.20 -10.55 -4.03
C LEU A 182 -18.98 -9.82 -3.45
N ILE A 183 -17.80 -10.21 -3.92
CA ILE A 183 -16.53 -9.55 -3.54
C ILE A 183 -16.09 -8.51 -4.57
N ILE A 184 -16.84 -8.34 -5.64
CA ILE A 184 -16.66 -7.34 -6.69
C ILE A 184 -17.88 -6.40 -6.68
N SER A 185 -17.69 -5.20 -7.19
CA SER A 185 -18.75 -4.19 -7.30
C SER A 185 -19.08 -3.94 -8.76
N ASP A 186 -20.37 -3.95 -9.10
CA ASP A 186 -20.80 -3.44 -10.40
C ASP A 186 -20.48 -1.95 -10.51
N MET A 187 -19.96 -1.53 -11.67
CA MET A 187 -19.45 -0.18 -11.85
C MET A 187 -20.55 0.88 -11.79
N ASP A 188 -21.70 0.62 -12.46
CA ASP A 188 -22.82 1.58 -12.49
C ASP A 188 -23.48 1.69 -11.12
N GLN A 189 -23.67 0.57 -10.42
CA GLN A 189 -24.20 0.57 -9.05
C GLN A 189 -23.27 1.33 -8.09
N ALA A 190 -21.95 1.15 -8.21
CA ALA A 190 -20.99 1.85 -7.39
C ALA A 190 -20.97 3.36 -7.66
N ILE A 191 -21.07 3.80 -8.91
CA ILE A 191 -21.20 5.23 -9.26
C ILE A 191 -22.44 5.82 -8.59
N ASN A 192 -23.60 5.17 -8.73
CA ASN A 192 -24.84 5.61 -8.13
C ASN A 192 -24.74 5.69 -6.59
N TYR A 193 -24.14 4.68 -5.96
CA TYR A 193 -23.93 4.67 -4.52
C TYR A 193 -23.05 5.85 -4.05
N TYR A 194 -21.86 6.02 -4.63
CA TYR A 194 -20.94 7.08 -4.19
C TYR A 194 -21.48 8.48 -4.45
N THR A 195 -22.25 8.68 -5.52
CA THR A 195 -22.82 9.99 -5.83
C THR A 195 -24.04 10.36 -4.97
N SER A 196 -24.79 9.36 -4.48
CA SER A 196 -26.02 9.59 -3.69
C SER A 196 -25.83 9.41 -2.18
N VAL A 197 -25.10 8.39 -1.75
CA VAL A 197 -25.02 7.96 -0.34
C VAL A 197 -23.60 7.96 0.23
N GLY A 198 -22.57 8.08 -0.61
CA GLY A 198 -21.17 7.95 -0.24
C GLY A 198 -20.74 8.73 1.00
N ARG A 199 -20.08 8.06 1.95
CA ARG A 199 -19.72 8.54 3.29
C ARG A 199 -18.36 9.21 3.30
N ASN A 200 -18.07 10.02 4.34
CA ASN A 200 -16.79 10.74 4.46
C ASN A 200 -15.58 9.80 4.62
N TRP A 201 -15.74 8.67 5.32
CA TRP A 201 -14.66 7.70 5.45
C TRP A 201 -14.32 7.00 4.12
N GLU A 202 -15.32 6.74 3.26
CA GLU A 202 -15.10 6.19 1.91
C GLU A 202 -14.37 7.20 1.02
N ARG A 203 -14.74 8.48 1.12
CA ARG A 203 -14.03 9.56 0.43
C ARG A 203 -12.56 9.58 0.85
N LEU A 204 -12.26 9.50 2.15
CA LEU A 204 -10.90 9.40 2.67
C LEU A 204 -10.17 8.18 2.10
N ALA A 205 -10.84 7.02 2.07
CA ALA A 205 -10.27 5.80 1.49
C ALA A 205 -9.92 5.97 0.00
N PHE A 206 -10.79 6.65 -0.78
CA PHE A 206 -10.53 6.94 -2.19
C PHE A 206 -9.40 7.93 -2.42
N HIS A 207 -9.18 8.92 -1.56
CA HIS A 207 -7.99 9.78 -1.62
C HIS A 207 -6.70 8.96 -1.50
N ARG A 208 -6.78 7.84 -0.81
CA ARG A 208 -5.68 6.89 -0.63
C ARG A 208 -5.74 5.72 -1.63
N SER A 209 -6.29 5.95 -2.83
CA SER A 209 -6.44 4.93 -3.86
C SER A 209 -5.63 5.23 -5.12
N SER A 210 -5.22 4.18 -5.82
CA SER A 210 -4.64 4.28 -7.16
C SER A 210 -4.99 3.07 -8.01
N PHE A 211 -4.96 3.25 -9.34
CA PHE A 211 -5.14 2.17 -10.29
C PHE A 211 -4.11 1.05 -10.06
N LEU A 212 -4.58 -0.19 -9.94
CA LEU A 212 -3.74 -1.36 -9.79
C LEU A 212 -3.61 -2.11 -11.12
N CYS A 213 -4.69 -2.62 -11.68
CA CYS A 213 -4.70 -3.31 -12.98
C CYS A 213 -6.10 -3.30 -13.61
N GLY A 214 -6.21 -3.84 -14.84
CA GLY A 214 -7.44 -3.88 -15.64
C GLY A 214 -7.46 -2.80 -16.72
N ASP A 215 -8.63 -2.25 -17.02
CA ASP A 215 -8.82 -1.20 -18.02
C ASP A 215 -8.61 0.18 -17.41
N ILE A 216 -7.60 0.88 -17.88
CA ILE A 216 -7.24 2.23 -17.41
C ILE A 216 -8.25 3.29 -17.83
N GLN A 217 -8.92 3.13 -18.99
CA GLN A 217 -9.92 4.08 -19.47
C GLN A 217 -11.19 4.01 -18.60
N LYS A 218 -11.62 2.79 -18.26
CA LYS A 218 -12.73 2.60 -17.33
C LYS A 218 -12.43 3.19 -15.94
N TYR A 219 -11.21 3.03 -15.46
CA TYR A 219 -10.79 3.69 -14.23
C TYR A 219 -10.93 5.21 -14.31
N PHE A 220 -10.46 5.83 -15.40
CA PHE A 220 -10.59 7.29 -15.54
C PHE A 220 -12.05 7.73 -15.68
N SER A 221 -12.86 7.01 -16.46
CA SER A 221 -14.29 7.29 -16.59
C SER A 221 -15.01 7.17 -15.24
N PHE A 222 -14.75 6.12 -14.47
CA PHE A 222 -15.29 5.95 -13.13
C PHE A 222 -14.88 7.08 -12.19
N LYS A 223 -13.58 7.44 -12.17
CA LYS A 223 -13.05 8.51 -11.31
C LYS A 223 -13.68 9.87 -11.66
N GLU A 224 -13.90 10.14 -12.94
CA GLU A 224 -14.57 11.37 -13.37
C GLU A 224 -16.05 11.36 -12.94
N ALA A 225 -16.76 10.23 -13.08
CA ALA A 225 -18.16 10.10 -12.66
C ALA A 225 -18.36 10.37 -11.16
N ILE A 226 -17.44 9.91 -10.29
CA ILE A 226 -17.52 10.14 -8.83
C ILE A 226 -16.73 11.38 -8.35
N LYS A 227 -16.28 12.25 -9.25
CA LYS A 227 -15.42 13.40 -8.93
C LYS A 227 -16.06 14.39 -7.95
N SER A 228 -17.36 14.64 -8.08
CA SER A 228 -18.11 15.49 -7.16
C SER A 228 -18.15 14.93 -5.75
N PHE A 229 -18.26 13.62 -5.61
CA PHE A 229 -18.12 12.91 -4.34
C PHE A 229 -16.71 13.06 -3.77
N LEU A 230 -15.67 12.81 -4.58
CA LEU A 230 -14.28 12.80 -4.11
C LEU A 230 -13.79 14.19 -3.67
N PHE A 231 -14.09 15.24 -4.44
CA PHE A 231 -13.45 16.55 -4.30
C PHE A 231 -14.48 17.64 -3.98
N ARG A 232 -15.10 17.53 -2.81
CA ARG A 232 -15.99 18.59 -2.30
C ARG A 232 -15.22 19.87 -2.03
N ARG A 233 -15.81 21.01 -2.40
CA ARG A 233 -15.22 22.34 -2.15
C ARG A 233 -15.58 22.89 -0.77
N THR A 234 -16.72 22.48 -0.23
CA THR A 234 -17.24 22.95 1.04
C THR A 234 -17.64 21.78 1.91
N PHE A 235 -17.46 21.93 3.21
CA PHE A 235 -17.88 20.98 4.22
C PHE A 235 -18.75 21.74 5.23
N ASP A 236 -19.88 21.15 5.59
CA ASP A 236 -20.67 21.63 6.71
C ASP A 236 -20.05 21.23 8.05
N TYR A 237 -20.58 21.76 9.14
CA TYR A 237 -20.08 21.48 10.48
C TYR A 237 -20.15 19.99 10.83
N TYR A 238 -21.25 19.31 10.47
CA TYR A 238 -21.45 17.90 10.76
C TYR A 238 -20.44 17.02 10.03
N ALA A 239 -20.15 17.31 8.77
CA ALA A 239 -19.13 16.60 7.99
C ALA A 239 -17.74 16.76 8.60
N ILE A 240 -17.41 17.96 9.10
CA ILE A 240 -16.10 18.21 9.75
C ILE A 240 -16.03 17.45 11.08
N ASP A 241 -17.11 17.43 11.87
CA ASP A 241 -17.14 16.71 13.15
C ASP A 241 -17.05 15.19 12.94
N GLU A 242 -17.78 14.65 11.95
CA GLU A 242 -17.66 13.24 11.55
C GLU A 242 -16.22 12.88 11.16
N ILE A 243 -15.59 13.72 10.34
CA ILE A 243 -14.20 13.52 9.92
C ILE A 243 -13.27 13.57 11.13
N LYS A 244 -13.44 14.52 12.07
CA LYS A 244 -12.64 14.56 13.30
C LYS A 244 -12.79 13.28 14.12
N LYS A 245 -13.99 12.72 14.23
CA LYS A 245 -14.24 11.44 14.93
C LYS A 245 -13.53 10.27 14.26
N LEU A 246 -13.43 10.25 12.93
CA LEU A 246 -12.67 9.22 12.21
C LEU A 246 -11.16 9.24 12.56
N PHE A 247 -10.65 10.40 12.93
CA PHE A 247 -9.25 10.58 13.29
C PHE A 247 -8.98 10.58 14.80
N ALA A 248 -10.02 10.55 15.63
CA ALA A 248 -9.85 10.40 17.07
C ALA A 248 -9.26 9.03 17.37
N SER A 249 -8.05 9.02 17.95
CA SER A 249 -7.41 7.78 18.36
C SER A 249 -8.04 7.29 19.68
N SER A 250 -8.45 6.04 19.72
CA SER A 250 -8.80 5.36 20.97
C SER A 250 -7.51 4.98 21.70
N ASN A 251 -7.10 5.77 22.67
CA ASN A 251 -6.01 5.44 23.57
C ASN A 251 -6.50 4.44 24.64
N THR A 252 -6.38 3.15 24.39
CA THR A 252 -6.78 2.12 25.37
C THR A 252 -5.72 1.05 25.61
N GLU A 253 -4.52 1.13 25.02
CA GLU A 253 -3.56 0.03 25.13
C GLU A 253 -2.37 0.36 26.01
N GLN A 254 -2.08 -0.56 26.94
CA GLN A 254 -0.90 -0.56 27.82
C GLN A 254 0.41 -0.83 27.08
N LYS A 255 0.36 -1.22 25.79
CA LYS A 255 1.53 -1.53 24.97
C LYS A 255 1.74 -0.49 23.89
N LEU A 256 2.99 -0.11 23.64
CA LEU A 256 3.36 0.86 22.63
C LEU A 256 3.26 0.25 21.23
N ASP A 257 2.18 0.58 20.51
CA ASP A 257 1.97 0.21 19.10
C ASP A 257 2.41 1.36 18.19
N ILE A 258 3.51 1.17 17.45
CA ILE A 258 4.09 2.20 16.57
C ILE A 258 3.15 2.61 15.43
N LYS A 259 2.18 1.80 15.10
CA LYS A 259 1.18 2.12 14.07
C LYS A 259 0.00 2.89 14.63
N ASN A 260 -0.56 2.44 15.78
CA ASN A 260 -1.87 2.88 16.25
C ASN A 260 -1.82 3.81 17.46
N SER A 261 -0.76 3.77 18.31
CA SER A 261 -0.66 4.66 19.47
C SER A 261 -0.60 6.13 19.05
N TYR A 262 -1.06 7.02 19.94
CA TYR A 262 -1.07 8.46 19.68
C TYR A 262 0.35 9.00 19.46
N GLY A 263 0.51 9.89 18.48
CA GLY A 263 1.79 10.51 18.11
C GLY A 263 2.63 9.71 17.11
N PHE A 264 2.22 8.47 16.74
CA PHE A 264 2.94 7.61 15.81
C PHE A 264 2.41 7.65 14.38
N ILE A 265 2.63 6.58 13.59
CA ILE A 265 2.38 6.53 12.14
C ILE A 265 0.97 7.00 11.78
N ARG A 266 -0.07 6.45 12.45
CA ARG A 266 -1.45 6.82 12.16
C ARG A 266 -1.74 8.28 12.45
N SER A 267 -1.14 8.87 13.50
CA SER A 267 -1.30 10.29 13.80
C SER A 267 -0.71 11.17 12.69
N CYS A 268 0.47 10.83 12.17
CA CYS A 268 1.07 11.53 11.03
C CYS A 268 0.20 11.39 9.76
N GLU A 269 -0.24 10.17 9.43
CA GLU A 269 -1.15 9.91 8.29
C GLU A 269 -2.45 10.70 8.43
N ASN A 270 -3.03 10.75 9.62
CA ASN A 270 -4.26 11.46 9.90
C ASN A 270 -4.13 12.96 9.62
N ILE A 271 -3.06 13.60 10.08
CA ILE A 271 -2.84 15.02 9.83
C ILE A 271 -2.70 15.29 8.32
N ILE A 272 -1.93 14.48 7.61
CA ILE A 272 -1.68 14.63 6.18
C ILE A 272 -2.99 14.47 5.39
N HIS A 273 -3.71 13.37 5.62
CA HIS A 273 -4.91 13.03 4.84
C HIS A 273 -6.14 13.83 5.25
N PHE A 274 -6.24 14.29 6.50
CA PHE A 274 -7.27 15.24 6.93
C PHE A 274 -7.16 16.56 6.12
N ASN A 275 -5.96 17.11 6.05
CA ASN A 275 -5.73 18.33 5.27
C ASN A 275 -5.96 18.10 3.77
N GLN A 276 -5.54 16.93 3.23
CA GLN A 276 -5.86 16.55 1.87
C GLN A 276 -7.37 16.54 1.61
N LEU A 277 -8.13 15.89 2.49
CA LEU A 277 -9.59 15.77 2.35
C LEU A 277 -10.27 17.14 2.34
N LEU A 278 -9.86 18.06 3.21
CA LEU A 278 -10.44 19.40 3.32
C LEU A 278 -10.11 20.31 2.14
N TRP A 279 -8.89 20.22 1.61
CA TRP A 279 -8.38 21.20 0.65
C TRP A 279 -8.32 20.71 -0.79
N SER A 280 -8.37 19.41 -1.06
CA SER A 280 -8.27 18.86 -2.43
C SER A 280 -9.39 19.31 -3.38
N GLY A 281 -10.57 19.69 -2.84
CA GLY A 281 -11.66 20.26 -3.64
C GLY A 281 -11.35 21.67 -4.18
N LYS A 282 -10.45 22.41 -3.52
CA LYS A 282 -10.04 23.77 -3.88
C LYS A 282 -8.67 23.81 -4.55
N ILE A 283 -7.76 22.89 -4.19
CA ILE A 283 -6.35 22.89 -4.60
C ILE A 283 -6.06 21.61 -5.40
N ASN A 284 -5.87 21.75 -6.71
CA ASN A 284 -5.69 20.61 -7.61
C ASN A 284 -4.44 19.77 -7.29
N SER A 285 -3.35 20.38 -6.83
CA SER A 285 -2.12 19.65 -6.47
C SER A 285 -2.32 18.69 -5.30
N LEU A 286 -3.35 18.89 -4.47
CA LEU A 286 -3.68 18.01 -3.34
C LEU A 286 -4.59 16.83 -3.72
N LYS A 287 -5.00 16.70 -4.99
CA LYS A 287 -5.70 15.51 -5.53
C LYS A 287 -4.78 14.31 -5.78
N GLU A 288 -3.54 14.42 -5.35
CA GLU A 288 -2.49 13.40 -5.51
C GLU A 288 -2.69 12.26 -4.49
N SER A 289 -2.77 11.02 -4.96
CA SER A 289 -2.85 9.85 -4.07
C SER A 289 -1.49 9.38 -3.54
N ASN A 290 -0.40 9.66 -4.27
CA ASN A 290 0.94 9.29 -3.82
C ASN A 290 1.37 10.17 -2.64
N ILE A 291 1.55 9.56 -1.44
CA ILE A 291 1.85 10.31 -0.21
C ILE A 291 3.15 11.13 -0.32
N HIS A 292 4.17 10.60 -1.00
CA HIS A 292 5.45 11.30 -1.14
C HIS A 292 5.31 12.59 -1.96
N LYS A 293 4.49 12.53 -3.05
CA LYS A 293 4.16 13.72 -3.85
C LYS A 293 3.20 14.65 -3.12
N LEU A 294 2.25 14.08 -2.37
CA LEU A 294 1.33 14.86 -1.55
C LEU A 294 2.07 15.71 -0.52
N LEU A 295 3.06 15.15 0.18
CA LEU A 295 3.91 15.89 1.12
C LEU A 295 4.69 17.03 0.44
N ILE A 296 5.25 16.77 -0.76
CA ILE A 296 5.91 17.82 -1.56
C ILE A 296 4.92 18.93 -1.96
N ASN A 297 3.68 18.55 -2.30
CA ASN A 297 2.65 19.54 -2.66
C ASN A 297 2.16 20.33 -1.45
N LEU A 298 1.96 19.69 -0.29
CA LEU A 298 1.58 20.37 0.96
C LEU A 298 2.64 21.40 1.38
N LYS A 299 3.92 21.11 1.17
CA LYS A 299 5.01 22.05 1.47
C LYS A 299 4.90 23.40 0.73
N LYS A 300 4.15 23.44 -0.39
CA LYS A 300 3.90 24.67 -1.16
C LYS A 300 2.75 25.51 -0.59
N HIS A 301 2.06 25.02 0.43
CA HIS A 301 0.85 25.62 1.00
C HIS A 301 1.00 25.78 2.52
N GLU A 302 1.89 26.70 2.94
CA GLU A 302 2.22 26.93 4.37
C GLU A 302 1.02 27.45 5.20
N ASN A 303 0.00 27.97 4.55
CA ASN A 303 -1.28 28.36 5.17
C ASN A 303 -2.16 27.18 5.57
N ILE A 304 -1.88 25.98 5.07
CA ILE A 304 -2.59 24.73 5.44
C ILE A 304 -1.88 24.07 6.61
N ILE A 305 -0.58 23.82 6.47
CA ILE A 305 0.29 23.29 7.53
C ILE A 305 1.55 24.14 7.52
N PRO A 306 1.93 24.75 8.66
CA PRO A 306 3.18 25.51 8.77
C PRO A 306 4.38 24.66 8.35
N LYS A 307 5.36 25.29 7.71
CA LYS A 307 6.52 24.59 7.10
C LYS A 307 7.30 23.73 8.10
N ASN A 308 7.53 24.25 9.31
CA ASN A 308 8.26 23.52 10.34
C ASN A 308 7.45 22.32 10.86
N ASP A 309 6.13 22.46 11.02
CA ASP A 309 5.26 21.38 11.47
C ASP A 309 5.20 20.26 10.42
N LEU A 310 5.04 20.62 9.14
CA LEU A 310 5.06 19.66 8.05
C LEU A 310 6.42 18.93 7.94
N LYS A 311 7.53 19.65 8.16
CA LYS A 311 8.87 19.05 8.21
C LYS A 311 8.93 18.00 9.33
N ASN A 312 8.57 18.38 10.57
CA ASN A 312 8.60 17.49 11.73
C ASN A 312 7.70 16.27 11.53
N ILE A 313 6.47 16.44 11.01
CA ILE A 313 5.54 15.35 10.71
C ILE A 313 6.14 14.41 9.66
N THR A 314 6.77 14.95 8.63
CA THR A 314 7.36 14.15 7.54
C THR A 314 8.54 13.33 8.02
N GLU A 315 9.45 13.91 8.80
CA GLU A 315 10.60 13.24 9.40
C GLU A 315 10.16 12.14 10.37
N ALA A 316 9.23 12.46 11.29
CA ALA A 316 8.65 11.50 12.21
C ALA A 316 7.96 10.33 11.49
N TYR A 317 7.18 10.63 10.45
CA TYR A 317 6.51 9.63 9.64
C TYR A 317 7.50 8.61 9.04
N TYR A 318 8.53 9.08 8.33
CA TYR A 318 9.50 8.17 7.71
C TYR A 318 10.36 7.44 8.74
N TYR A 319 10.68 8.07 9.85
CA TYR A 319 11.39 7.42 10.95
C TYR A 319 10.57 6.25 11.54
N PHE A 320 9.30 6.47 11.85
CA PHE A 320 8.44 5.41 12.35
C PHE A 320 8.20 4.30 11.31
N ARG A 321 8.14 4.64 10.03
CA ARG A 321 8.04 3.66 8.94
C ARG A 321 9.30 2.78 8.84
N LYS A 322 10.48 3.36 9.09
CA LYS A 322 11.75 2.61 9.15
C LYS A 322 11.73 1.60 10.33
N ILE A 323 11.28 2.03 11.50
CA ILE A 323 11.13 1.16 12.67
C ILE A 323 10.08 0.05 12.40
N GLU A 324 8.94 0.38 11.82
CA GLU A 324 7.89 -0.59 11.48
C GLU A 324 8.46 -1.70 10.56
N ASN A 325 9.17 -1.33 9.51
CA ASN A 325 9.80 -2.30 8.61
C ASN A 325 10.87 -3.14 9.32
N TYR A 326 11.66 -2.55 10.19
CA TYR A 326 12.63 -3.27 11.01
C TYR A 326 11.97 -4.31 11.91
N LEU A 327 10.90 -3.93 12.61
CA LEU A 327 10.14 -4.85 13.48
C LEU A 327 9.58 -6.04 12.69
N HIS A 328 9.01 -5.78 11.50
CA HIS A 328 8.47 -6.83 10.64
C HIS A 328 9.55 -7.83 10.22
N ILE A 329 10.72 -7.35 9.82
CA ILE A 329 11.84 -8.22 9.40
C ILE A 329 12.43 -8.99 10.59
N LYS A 330 12.62 -8.32 11.75
CA LYS A 330 13.21 -8.94 12.93
C LYS A 330 12.31 -10.02 13.53
N LYS A 331 11.02 -9.71 13.68
CA LYS A 331 10.06 -10.62 14.32
C LYS A 331 9.40 -11.60 13.34
N ASN A 332 9.61 -11.42 12.05
CA ASN A 332 8.92 -12.16 10.99
C ASN A 332 7.38 -12.19 11.19
N THR A 333 6.81 -11.09 11.66
CA THR A 333 5.39 -10.97 12.05
C THR A 333 4.82 -9.62 11.64
N PHE A 334 3.48 -9.53 11.68
CA PHE A 334 2.72 -8.29 11.46
C PHE A 334 2.61 -7.40 12.72
N GLN A 335 3.36 -7.70 13.77
CA GLN A 335 3.25 -6.97 15.05
C GLN A 335 3.99 -5.63 14.96
N ASN A 336 3.29 -4.58 15.35
CA ASN A 336 3.79 -3.21 15.44
C ASN A 336 4.12 -2.79 16.88
N ILE A 337 4.15 -3.75 17.81
CA ILE A 337 4.35 -3.50 19.24
C ILE A 337 5.85 -3.45 19.53
N ILE A 338 6.26 -2.39 20.21
CA ILE A 338 7.62 -2.23 20.74
C ILE A 338 7.64 -2.78 22.15
N ASP A 339 8.52 -3.75 22.43
CA ASP A 339 8.74 -4.25 23.77
C ASP A 339 9.65 -3.27 24.54
N SER A 340 9.44 -3.13 25.87
CA SER A 340 10.17 -2.18 26.72
C SER A 340 11.69 -2.32 26.63
N ASN A 341 12.18 -3.54 26.41
CA ASN A 341 13.62 -3.83 26.25
C ASN A 341 14.18 -3.43 24.87
N GLU A 342 13.32 -3.17 23.90
CA GLU A 342 13.72 -2.75 22.54
C GLU A 342 13.86 -1.24 22.41
N THR A 343 13.25 -0.47 23.30
CA THR A 343 13.27 1.01 23.27
C THR A 343 14.70 1.56 23.27
N VAL A 344 15.63 0.92 23.99
CA VAL A 344 17.05 1.31 24.06
C VAL A 344 17.77 1.11 22.71
N SER A 345 17.41 0.05 21.95
CA SER A 345 18.01 -0.23 20.63
C SER A 345 17.60 0.80 19.56
N TYR A 346 16.41 1.40 19.69
CA TYR A 346 15.90 2.40 18.73
C TYR A 346 16.46 3.81 18.95
N THR A 347 16.84 4.14 20.20
CA THR A 347 17.56 5.39 20.49
C THR A 347 18.95 5.43 19.83
N HIS A 348 19.60 4.28 19.70
CA HIS A 348 20.86 4.18 18.95
C HIS A 348 20.72 4.38 17.45
N LEU A 349 19.60 3.99 16.84
CA LEU A 349 19.30 4.30 15.43
C LEU A 349 19.20 5.81 15.19
N ARG A 350 18.69 6.57 16.15
CA ARG A 350 18.62 8.03 16.10
C ARG A 350 19.99 8.72 16.25
N ALA A 351 20.84 8.18 17.12
CA ALA A 351 22.19 8.75 17.35
C ALA A 351 23.09 8.64 16.11
N HIS A 352 22.95 7.60 15.31
CA HIS A 352 23.71 7.47 14.05
C HIS A 352 23.23 8.39 12.94
N GLU A 353 21.96 8.82 12.91
CA GLU A 353 21.46 9.78 11.92
C GLU A 353 21.87 11.23 12.25
N THR A 354 22.03 11.57 13.53
CA THR A 354 22.46 12.92 13.96
C THR A 354 23.97 13.15 13.88
N ALA A 355 24.77 12.11 13.71
CA ALA A 355 26.23 12.21 13.58
C ALA A 355 26.73 12.54 12.16
N TYR A 356 25.81 12.66 11.18
CA TYR A 356 26.13 12.95 9.77
C TYR A 356 25.57 14.30 9.29
N TYR A 357 25.19 15.23 10.22
CA TYR A 357 24.85 16.61 9.89
C TYR A 357 25.77 17.59 10.60
#